data_7029b11db97abf1ea10c718194496c2e
#
_entry.id   7029b11db97abf1ea10c718194496c2e
#
_cell.length_a   1.000
_cell.length_b   1.000
_cell.length_c   1.000
_cell.angle_alpha   90.00
_cell.angle_beta   90.00
_cell.angle_gamma   90.00
#
_symmetry.space_group_name_H-M   'P 1'
#
loop_
_entity.id
_entity.type
_entity.pdbx_description
1 polymer ?
#
loop_
_entity_poly.entity_id
_entity_poly.type
_entity_poly.pdbx_seq_one_letter_code
_entity_poly.pdbx_strand_id
1 'polypeptide(L)'
;MGPMTIGIIGAGNIGSTLTRRLSKLGHKVHVANSRGPESLADLARETGAKAVSPKEAARAGEVVIVTIPEGRIPDLPKDLFAGVPDSVVVIDTGNYYPQRDGKIDEILAGTTESQWVQRHLGRPVVKAFNNIYAQHLMENGKPAGAPGRFALPVASDNTPAKLTVLRLIDELGFDPVDAGPLSESWRQQPGTPVYGPDLDANGVRRGLQQASKERRPEFRAA
;
A
#
# COMPACT_ATOMS: atom_id res chain seq x y z
N MET A 1 4.90 17.71 7.19
CA MET A 1 5.59 17.50 5.91
C MET A 1 4.94 18.40 4.87
N GLY A 2 5.69 19.01 3.95
CA GLY A 2 5.12 19.82 2.88
C GLY A 2 4.38 18.97 1.84
N PRO A 3 3.54 19.62 0.96
CA PRO A 3 2.84 18.90 -0.11
C PRO A 3 3.80 18.14 -1.01
N MET A 4 3.45 16.90 -1.32
CA MET A 4 4.18 16.04 -2.26
C MET A 4 3.36 15.80 -3.52
N THR A 5 4.04 15.36 -4.59
CA THR A 5 3.38 14.79 -5.74
C THR A 5 3.41 13.26 -5.64
N ILE A 6 2.24 12.65 -5.69
CA ILE A 6 2.04 11.23 -5.44
C ILE A 6 1.33 10.59 -6.64
N GLY A 7 1.97 9.59 -7.22
CA GLY A 7 1.35 8.72 -8.23
C GLY A 7 0.64 7.56 -7.57
N ILE A 8 -0.58 7.23 -8.00
CA ILE A 8 -1.33 6.07 -7.52
C ILE A 8 -1.69 5.20 -8.72
N ILE A 9 -1.23 3.96 -8.70
CA ILE A 9 -1.49 2.97 -9.74
C ILE A 9 -2.51 1.97 -9.19
N GLY A 10 -3.73 2.10 -9.62
CA GLY A 10 -4.89 1.36 -9.13
C GLY A 10 -5.91 2.28 -8.46
N ALA A 11 -7.16 2.19 -8.88
CA ALA A 11 -8.25 3.03 -8.38
C ALA A 11 -9.42 2.18 -7.84
N GLY A 12 -9.10 1.04 -7.25
CA GLY A 12 -10.05 0.26 -6.48
C GLY A 12 -10.36 0.90 -5.12
N ASN A 13 -10.83 0.11 -4.17
CA ASN A 13 -11.27 0.65 -2.87
C ASN A 13 -10.14 1.41 -2.13
N ILE A 14 -8.96 0.83 -2.03
CA ILE A 14 -7.83 1.48 -1.35
C ILE A 14 -7.28 2.64 -2.18
N GLY A 15 -7.06 2.44 -3.48
CA GLY A 15 -6.49 3.47 -4.36
C GLY A 15 -7.35 4.71 -4.47
N SER A 16 -8.67 4.56 -4.61
CA SER A 16 -9.60 5.70 -4.63
C SER A 16 -9.70 6.39 -3.28
N THR A 17 -9.65 5.63 -2.18
CA THR A 17 -9.65 6.20 -0.81
C THR A 17 -8.39 7.02 -0.56
N LEU A 18 -7.22 6.48 -0.91
CA LEU A 18 -5.96 7.22 -0.80
C LEU A 18 -5.95 8.47 -1.69
N THR A 19 -6.49 8.38 -2.91
CA THR A 19 -6.64 9.53 -3.79
C THR A 19 -7.46 10.64 -3.11
N ARG A 20 -8.60 10.31 -2.52
CA ARG A 20 -9.45 11.27 -1.80
C ARG A 20 -8.73 11.87 -0.59
N ARG A 21 -8.16 11.02 0.25
CA ARG A 21 -7.54 11.44 1.50
C ARG A 21 -6.28 12.28 1.28
N LEU A 22 -5.40 11.85 0.38
CA LEU A 22 -4.15 12.56 0.08
C LEU A 22 -4.40 13.88 -0.65
N SER A 23 -5.37 13.93 -1.57
CA SER A 23 -5.79 15.17 -2.22
C SER A 23 -6.34 16.17 -1.20
N LYS A 24 -7.16 15.71 -0.25
CA LYS A 24 -7.72 16.55 0.82
C LYS A 24 -6.64 17.13 1.74
N LEU A 25 -5.53 16.42 1.92
CA LEU A 25 -4.37 16.90 2.68
C LEU A 25 -3.50 17.90 1.90
N GLY A 26 -3.81 18.17 0.64
CA GLY A 26 -3.10 19.13 -0.19
C GLY A 26 -1.97 18.54 -1.04
N HIS A 27 -1.81 17.22 -1.06
CA HIS A 27 -0.88 16.57 -1.97
C HIS A 27 -1.39 16.63 -3.41
N LYS A 28 -0.48 16.69 -4.38
CA LYS A 28 -0.80 16.59 -5.80
C LYS A 28 -0.86 15.12 -6.18
N VAL A 29 -2.06 14.61 -6.48
CA VAL A 29 -2.27 13.20 -6.78
C VAL A 29 -2.47 12.98 -8.28
N HIS A 30 -1.73 12.02 -8.84
CA HIS A 30 -1.88 11.51 -10.20
C HIS A 30 -2.34 10.07 -10.11
N VAL A 31 -3.55 9.78 -10.53
CA VAL A 31 -4.17 8.46 -10.38
C VAL A 31 -4.33 7.77 -11.73
N ALA A 32 -4.01 6.48 -11.75
CA ALA A 32 -4.09 5.64 -12.95
C ALA A 32 -4.82 4.32 -12.66
N ASN A 33 -5.37 3.73 -13.69
CA ASN A 33 -5.89 2.36 -13.65
C ASN A 33 -5.62 1.66 -15.00
N SER A 34 -6.08 0.40 -15.13
CA SER A 34 -5.88 -0.38 -16.35
C SER A 34 -6.86 -0.01 -17.50
N ARG A 35 -7.94 0.73 -17.19
CA ARG A 35 -8.98 1.07 -18.16
C ARG A 35 -8.76 2.42 -18.85
N GLY A 36 -7.80 3.20 -18.40
CA GLY A 36 -7.44 4.49 -18.97
C GLY A 36 -8.01 5.70 -18.22
N PRO A 37 -7.45 6.90 -18.47
CA PRO A 37 -7.80 8.13 -17.74
C PRO A 37 -9.27 8.52 -17.80
N GLU A 38 -9.95 8.25 -18.91
CA GLU A 38 -11.37 8.61 -19.08
C GLU A 38 -12.26 7.92 -18.04
N SER A 39 -11.90 6.69 -17.65
CA SER A 39 -12.65 5.93 -16.63
C SER A 39 -12.51 6.54 -15.23
N LEU A 40 -11.57 7.45 -15.02
CA LEU A 40 -11.28 8.13 -13.76
C LEU A 40 -11.75 9.58 -13.71
N ALA A 41 -12.53 10.02 -14.71
CA ALA A 41 -12.98 11.41 -14.83
C ALA A 41 -13.77 11.87 -13.59
N ASP A 42 -14.65 11.04 -13.06
CA ASP A 42 -15.45 11.37 -11.88
C ASP A 42 -14.59 11.52 -10.63
N LEU A 43 -13.67 10.59 -10.39
CA LEU A 43 -12.74 10.66 -9.27
C LEU A 43 -11.83 11.90 -9.38
N ALA A 44 -11.32 12.19 -10.56
CA ALA A 44 -10.50 13.37 -10.81
C ALA A 44 -11.28 14.67 -10.53
N ARG A 45 -12.54 14.75 -10.99
CA ARG A 45 -13.41 15.90 -10.75
C ARG A 45 -13.72 16.09 -9.27
N GLU A 46 -14.01 15.01 -8.57
CA GLU A 46 -14.32 15.02 -7.14
C GLU A 46 -13.13 15.48 -6.29
N THR A 47 -11.92 15.06 -6.63
CA THR A 47 -10.74 15.20 -5.78
C THR A 47 -9.76 16.29 -6.22
N GLY A 48 -9.81 16.70 -7.47
CA GLY A 48 -8.78 17.52 -8.10
C GLY A 48 -7.54 16.72 -8.50
N ALA A 49 -7.54 15.40 -8.32
CA ALA A 49 -6.48 14.54 -8.80
C ALA A 49 -6.42 14.52 -10.32
N LYS A 50 -5.25 14.24 -10.88
CA LYS A 50 -5.03 14.14 -12.31
C LYS A 50 -5.13 12.69 -12.75
N ALA A 51 -6.05 12.39 -13.66
CA ALA A 51 -6.16 11.06 -14.26
C ALA A 51 -5.08 10.90 -15.34
N VAL A 52 -4.26 9.86 -15.20
CA VAL A 52 -3.07 9.65 -16.05
C VAL A 52 -2.90 8.16 -16.38
N SER A 53 -1.93 7.82 -17.23
CA SER A 53 -1.51 6.45 -17.45
C SER A 53 -0.66 5.92 -16.28
N PRO A 54 -0.51 4.59 -16.12
CA PRO A 54 0.39 4.03 -15.11
C PRO A 54 1.82 4.52 -15.20
N LYS A 55 2.37 4.66 -16.39
CA LYS A 55 3.73 5.19 -16.60
C LYS A 55 3.85 6.65 -16.17
N GLU A 56 2.83 7.46 -16.44
CA GLU A 56 2.81 8.85 -15.99
C GLU A 56 2.69 8.95 -14.47
N ALA A 57 1.87 8.09 -13.85
CA ALA A 57 1.77 8.03 -12.39
C ALA A 57 3.11 7.66 -11.75
N ALA A 58 3.85 6.69 -12.33
CA ALA A 58 5.17 6.29 -11.84
C ALA A 58 6.21 7.42 -11.92
N ARG A 59 6.00 8.41 -12.78
CA ARG A 59 6.92 9.54 -13.01
C ARG A 59 6.42 10.85 -12.39
N ALA A 60 5.30 10.80 -11.66
CA ALA A 60 4.64 12.01 -11.21
C ALA A 60 5.43 12.80 -10.16
N GLY A 61 6.11 12.12 -9.24
CA GLY A 61 6.80 12.82 -8.16
C GLY A 61 7.56 11.92 -7.20
N GLU A 62 7.41 12.19 -5.92
CA GLU A 62 8.26 11.61 -4.87
C GLU A 62 7.79 10.25 -4.36
N VAL A 63 6.51 9.93 -4.52
CA VAL A 63 5.90 8.68 -4.02
C VAL A 63 5.03 8.06 -5.09
N VAL A 64 5.13 6.75 -5.24
CA VAL A 64 4.25 5.95 -6.11
C VAL A 64 3.60 4.87 -5.25
N ILE A 65 2.27 4.82 -5.26
CA ILE A 65 1.51 3.81 -4.54
C ILE A 65 0.96 2.81 -5.55
N VAL A 66 1.37 1.55 -5.42
CA VAL A 66 0.86 0.45 -6.25
C VAL A 66 -0.22 -0.27 -5.46
N THR A 67 -1.44 -0.20 -5.95
CA THR A 67 -2.63 -0.70 -5.26
C THR A 67 -3.54 -1.45 -6.23
N ILE A 68 -3.01 -2.54 -6.78
CA ILE A 68 -3.72 -3.46 -7.69
C ILE A 68 -3.70 -4.87 -7.11
N PRO A 69 -4.58 -5.77 -7.57
CA PRO A 69 -4.53 -7.17 -7.16
C PRO A 69 -3.17 -7.81 -7.40
N GLU A 70 -2.72 -8.63 -6.45
CA GLU A 70 -1.40 -9.28 -6.50
C GLU A 70 -1.16 -10.01 -7.82
N GLY A 71 -2.15 -10.78 -8.28
CA GLY A 71 -2.06 -11.51 -9.54
C GLY A 71 -1.94 -10.63 -10.78
N ARG A 72 -2.18 -9.34 -10.68
CA ARG A 72 -2.08 -8.38 -11.79
C ARG A 72 -0.74 -7.65 -11.84
N ILE A 73 0.10 -7.80 -10.82
CA ILE A 73 1.43 -7.18 -10.80
C ILE A 73 2.26 -7.53 -12.04
N PRO A 74 2.31 -8.78 -12.51
CA PRO A 74 3.05 -9.12 -13.73
C PRO A 74 2.53 -8.45 -15.01
N ASP A 75 1.30 -7.95 -15.01
CA ASP A 75 0.69 -7.28 -16.16
C ASP A 75 1.11 -5.82 -16.32
N LEU A 76 1.73 -5.25 -15.29
CA LEU A 76 2.26 -3.89 -15.37
C LEU A 76 3.36 -3.79 -16.43
N PRO A 77 3.53 -2.64 -17.10
CA PRO A 77 4.61 -2.47 -18.06
C PRO A 77 5.98 -2.79 -17.42
N LYS A 78 6.79 -3.58 -18.08
CA LYS A 78 8.13 -3.95 -17.58
C LYS A 78 9.05 -2.74 -17.43
N ASP A 79 8.82 -1.71 -18.22
CA ASP A 79 9.54 -0.44 -18.19
C ASP A 79 8.83 0.64 -17.34
N LEU A 80 7.89 0.24 -16.48
CA LEU A 80 7.09 1.16 -15.65
C LEU A 80 7.95 2.19 -14.92
N PHE A 81 9.05 1.75 -14.33
CA PHE A 81 9.96 2.61 -13.56
C PHE A 81 11.24 3.00 -14.34
N ALA A 82 11.31 2.75 -15.65
CA ALA A 82 12.47 3.16 -16.44
C ALA A 82 12.67 4.67 -16.36
N GLY A 83 13.88 5.11 -15.96
CA GLY A 83 14.22 6.51 -15.80
C GLY A 83 13.64 7.19 -14.55
N VAL A 84 12.90 6.48 -13.72
CA VAL A 84 12.40 7.01 -12.44
C VAL A 84 13.55 7.00 -11.42
N PRO A 85 13.85 8.13 -10.75
CA PRO A 85 14.94 8.21 -9.77
C PRO A 85 14.81 7.17 -8.65
N ASP A 86 15.92 6.66 -8.14
CA ASP A 86 15.95 5.68 -7.04
C ASP A 86 15.41 6.25 -5.72
N SER A 87 15.39 7.57 -5.59
CA SER A 87 14.84 8.27 -4.43
C SER A 87 13.31 8.22 -4.34
N VAL A 88 12.64 7.87 -5.44
CA VAL A 88 11.18 7.76 -5.45
C VAL A 88 10.75 6.58 -4.59
N VAL A 89 9.88 6.85 -3.62
CA VAL A 89 9.33 5.84 -2.71
C VAL A 89 8.23 5.06 -3.42
N VAL A 90 8.31 3.74 -3.40
CA VAL A 90 7.26 2.87 -3.93
C VAL A 90 6.58 2.13 -2.79
N ILE A 91 5.27 2.32 -2.65
CA ILE A 91 4.43 1.67 -1.64
C ILE A 91 3.66 0.52 -2.29
N ASP A 92 3.74 -0.68 -1.69
CA ASP A 92 2.91 -1.82 -2.03
C ASP A 92 1.80 -1.97 -0.98
N THR A 93 0.55 -1.84 -1.41
CA THR A 93 -0.63 -2.03 -0.55
C THR A 93 -1.29 -3.39 -0.75
N GLY A 94 -0.68 -4.28 -1.55
CA GLY A 94 -1.30 -5.51 -2.01
C GLY A 94 -1.42 -6.60 -0.95
N ASN A 95 -2.33 -7.51 -1.24
CA ASN A 95 -2.52 -8.76 -0.53
C ASN A 95 -2.67 -9.89 -1.55
N TYR A 96 -2.18 -11.06 -1.21
CA TYR A 96 -2.38 -12.27 -2.01
C TYR A 96 -3.61 -13.04 -1.52
N TYR A 97 -4.57 -13.21 -2.43
CA TYR A 97 -5.74 -14.07 -2.23
C TYR A 97 -5.76 -15.13 -3.33
N PRO A 98 -5.43 -16.41 -3.04
CA PRO A 98 -5.35 -17.45 -4.06
C PRO A 98 -6.62 -17.61 -4.90
N GLN A 99 -7.80 -17.40 -4.31
CA GLN A 99 -9.10 -17.49 -4.99
C GLN A 99 -9.29 -16.41 -6.05
N ARG A 100 -8.67 -15.24 -5.86
CA ARG A 100 -8.70 -14.11 -6.81
C ARG A 100 -7.53 -14.13 -7.77
N ASP A 101 -6.33 -14.39 -7.23
CA ASP A 101 -5.05 -14.16 -7.92
C ASP A 101 -4.49 -15.42 -8.57
N GLY A 102 -5.10 -16.58 -8.31
CA GLY A 102 -4.55 -17.86 -8.73
C GLY A 102 -3.37 -18.32 -7.88
N LYS A 103 -2.77 -19.41 -8.29
CA LYS A 103 -1.65 -20.00 -7.57
C LYS A 103 -0.34 -19.28 -7.92
N ILE A 104 0.31 -18.70 -6.93
CA ILE A 104 1.64 -18.10 -7.05
C ILE A 104 2.60 -18.94 -6.21
N ASP A 105 3.32 -19.85 -6.87
CA ASP A 105 4.16 -20.87 -6.20
C ASP A 105 5.23 -20.25 -5.30
N GLU A 106 5.86 -19.17 -5.70
CA GLU A 106 6.90 -18.50 -4.91
C GLU A 106 6.35 -17.98 -3.56
N ILE A 107 5.16 -17.39 -3.57
CA ILE A 107 4.50 -16.90 -2.35
C ILE A 107 4.07 -18.07 -1.47
N LEU A 108 3.51 -19.10 -2.07
CA LEU A 108 3.09 -20.31 -1.35
C LEU A 108 4.29 -21.06 -0.74
N ALA A 109 5.47 -20.96 -1.35
CA ALA A 109 6.71 -21.55 -0.85
C ALA A 109 7.39 -20.72 0.25
N GLY A 110 6.87 -19.53 0.57
CA GLY A 110 7.36 -18.72 1.70
C GLY A 110 7.98 -17.38 1.37
N THR A 111 8.11 -17.00 0.08
CA THR A 111 8.45 -15.62 -0.29
C THR A 111 7.35 -14.70 0.21
N THR A 112 7.68 -13.61 0.90
CA THR A 112 6.64 -12.68 1.34
C THR A 112 5.97 -12.02 0.14
N GLU A 113 4.69 -11.66 0.31
CA GLU A 113 3.91 -11.05 -0.78
C GLU A 113 4.61 -9.80 -1.32
N SER A 114 5.12 -8.93 -0.46
CA SER A 114 5.79 -7.71 -0.89
C SER A 114 7.22 -7.94 -1.43
N GLN A 115 7.93 -8.97 -1.01
CA GLN A 115 9.19 -9.36 -1.66
C GLN A 115 8.95 -9.85 -3.10
N TRP A 116 7.87 -10.57 -3.32
CA TRP A 116 7.47 -10.99 -4.66
C TRP A 116 7.13 -9.78 -5.54
N VAL A 117 6.36 -8.83 -5.03
CA VAL A 117 6.06 -7.57 -5.72
C VAL A 117 7.35 -6.80 -6.03
N GLN A 118 8.24 -6.66 -5.07
CA GLN A 118 9.53 -5.98 -5.23
C GLN A 118 10.35 -6.56 -6.38
N ARG A 119 10.40 -7.89 -6.50
CA ARG A 119 11.10 -8.56 -7.60
C ARG A 119 10.48 -8.23 -8.96
N HIS A 120 9.16 -8.27 -9.06
CA HIS A 120 8.45 -7.94 -10.30
C HIS A 120 8.59 -6.48 -10.72
N LEU A 121 8.56 -5.56 -9.76
CA LEU A 121 8.71 -4.13 -10.04
C LEU A 121 10.17 -3.72 -10.28
N GLY A 122 11.12 -4.56 -9.84
CA GLY A 122 12.56 -4.25 -9.95
C GLY A 122 13.01 -3.07 -9.11
N ARG A 123 12.28 -2.77 -8.02
CA ARG A 123 12.55 -1.64 -7.13
C ARG A 123 12.24 -1.99 -5.68
N PRO A 124 12.97 -1.41 -4.72
CA PRO A 124 12.60 -1.53 -3.31
C PRO A 124 11.19 -1.02 -3.05
N VAL A 125 10.41 -1.75 -2.27
CA VAL A 125 9.06 -1.36 -1.89
C VAL A 125 8.92 -1.21 -0.39
N VAL A 126 7.92 -0.40 0.01
CA VAL A 126 7.45 -0.28 1.39
C VAL A 126 6.06 -0.91 1.46
N LYS A 127 5.88 -1.93 2.30
CA LYS A 127 4.55 -2.50 2.53
C LYS A 127 3.80 -1.67 3.56
N ALA A 128 2.65 -1.15 3.16
CA ALA A 128 1.77 -0.38 4.03
C ALA A 128 0.33 -0.40 3.50
N PHE A 129 -0.64 -0.08 4.34
CA PHE A 129 -2.06 0.03 4.01
C PHE A 129 -2.73 -1.27 3.56
N ASN A 130 -2.09 -2.42 3.73
CA ASN A 130 -2.66 -3.71 3.32
C ASN A 130 -3.63 -4.29 4.33
N ASN A 131 -3.63 -3.81 5.57
CA ASN A 131 -4.30 -4.43 6.71
C ASN A 131 -5.52 -3.65 7.21
N ILE A 132 -5.88 -2.54 6.58
CA ILE A 132 -7.02 -1.70 6.96
C ILE A 132 -8.09 -1.72 5.87
N TYR A 133 -9.37 -1.78 6.27
CA TYR A 133 -10.47 -1.62 5.33
C TYR A 133 -10.54 -0.21 4.78
N ALA A 134 -10.89 -0.09 3.49
CA ALA A 134 -10.95 1.20 2.81
C ALA A 134 -11.88 2.21 3.50
N GLN A 135 -13.03 1.76 3.99
CA GLN A 135 -13.95 2.61 4.74
C GLN A 135 -13.32 3.15 6.02
N HIS A 136 -12.59 2.31 6.77
CA HIS A 136 -11.89 2.75 7.99
C HIS A 136 -10.74 3.71 7.68
N LEU A 137 -10.02 3.45 6.61
CA LEU A 137 -8.99 4.37 6.11
C LEU A 137 -9.60 5.73 5.73
N MET A 138 -10.80 5.74 5.18
CA MET A 138 -11.52 6.96 4.81
C MET A 138 -12.01 7.75 6.03
N GLU A 139 -12.57 7.07 7.04
CA GLU A 139 -13.40 7.70 8.06
C GLU A 139 -12.77 7.76 9.46
N ASN A 140 -11.83 6.85 9.78
CA ASN A 140 -11.39 6.64 11.17
C ASN A 140 -10.07 7.31 11.54
N GLY A 141 -9.54 8.19 10.69
CA GLY A 141 -8.36 8.98 11.03
C GLY A 141 -8.66 9.96 12.19
N LYS A 142 -7.70 10.08 13.10
CA LYS A 142 -7.80 10.97 14.27
C LYS A 142 -6.53 11.84 14.38
N PRO A 143 -6.61 13.00 15.07
CA PRO A 143 -5.43 13.80 15.36
C PRO A 143 -4.37 13.03 16.15
N ALA A 144 -3.11 13.41 15.98
CA ALA A 144 -2.00 12.83 16.73
C ALA A 144 -2.24 12.96 18.24
N GLY A 145 -1.97 11.89 18.99
CA GLY A 145 -2.18 11.82 20.42
C GLY A 145 -3.62 11.61 20.87
N ALA A 146 -4.58 11.54 19.95
CA ALA A 146 -5.97 11.28 20.32
C ALA A 146 -6.16 9.88 20.91
N PRO A 147 -6.99 9.72 21.96
CA PRO A 147 -7.30 8.40 22.51
C PRO A 147 -7.93 7.47 21.46
N GLY A 148 -7.52 6.22 21.45
CA GLY A 148 -8.04 5.21 20.53
C GLY A 148 -7.68 5.44 19.06
N ARG A 149 -6.59 6.16 18.78
CA ARG A 149 -6.06 6.31 17.43
C ARG A 149 -5.56 4.96 16.93
N PHE A 150 -6.05 4.53 15.78
CA PHE A 150 -5.61 3.26 15.18
C PHE A 150 -4.22 3.38 14.60
N ALA A 151 -3.52 2.24 14.54
CA ALA A 151 -2.15 2.17 14.07
C ALA A 151 -2.03 1.28 12.84
N LEU A 152 -1.06 1.60 11.99
CA LEU A 152 -0.78 0.86 10.76
C LEU A 152 0.69 0.42 10.70
N PRO A 153 0.96 -0.86 10.41
CA PRO A 153 2.31 -1.38 10.31
C PRO A 153 2.96 -1.03 8.96
N VAL A 154 4.26 -0.82 8.98
CA VAL A 154 5.08 -0.51 7.80
C VAL A 154 6.33 -1.39 7.80
N ALA A 155 6.56 -2.13 6.73
CA ALA A 155 7.75 -2.96 6.56
C ALA A 155 8.52 -2.55 5.31
N SER A 156 9.84 -2.41 5.43
CA SER A 156 10.72 -2.11 4.29
C SER A 156 12.18 -2.30 4.67
N ASP A 157 13.01 -2.61 3.69
CA ASP A 157 14.47 -2.61 3.83
C ASP A 157 15.10 -1.23 3.58
N ASN A 158 14.33 -0.31 2.99
CA ASN A 158 14.78 1.05 2.66
C ASN A 158 14.35 2.01 3.76
N THR A 159 15.27 2.39 4.64
CA THR A 159 14.99 3.25 5.79
C THR A 159 14.47 4.63 5.41
N PRO A 160 15.08 5.39 4.46
CA PRO A 160 14.54 6.68 4.07
C PRO A 160 13.10 6.59 3.50
N ALA A 161 12.83 5.59 2.67
CA ALA A 161 11.50 5.34 2.13
C ALA A 161 10.50 4.99 3.24
N LYS A 162 10.90 4.13 4.18
CA LYS A 162 10.06 3.78 5.35
C LYS A 162 9.68 5.03 6.15
N LEU A 163 10.63 5.92 6.43
CA LEU A 163 10.36 7.15 7.17
C LEU A 163 9.35 8.05 6.46
N THR A 164 9.41 8.15 5.14
CA THR A 164 8.42 8.90 4.37
C THR A 164 7.02 8.31 4.54
N VAL A 165 6.89 6.98 4.50
CA VAL A 165 5.60 6.30 4.65
C VAL A 165 5.05 6.42 6.07
N LEU A 166 5.92 6.29 7.09
CA LEU A 166 5.51 6.51 8.49
C LEU A 166 4.91 7.91 8.69
N ARG A 167 5.51 8.94 8.07
CA ARG A 167 4.97 10.31 8.12
C ARG A 167 3.64 10.45 7.40
N LEU A 168 3.48 9.82 6.23
CA LEU A 168 2.20 9.83 5.50
C LEU A 168 1.08 9.20 6.32
N ILE A 169 1.37 8.11 7.01
CA ILE A 169 0.40 7.44 7.89
C ILE A 169 -0.04 8.38 9.02
N ASP A 170 0.91 9.08 9.64
CA ASP A 170 0.60 10.04 10.69
C ASP A 170 -0.25 11.21 10.18
N GLU A 171 0.07 11.76 9.00
CA GLU A 171 -0.75 12.80 8.36
C GLU A 171 -2.17 12.33 8.04
N LEU A 172 -2.33 11.05 7.67
CA LEU A 172 -3.64 10.46 7.40
C LEU A 172 -4.48 10.21 8.67
N GLY A 173 -3.88 10.37 9.84
CA GLY A 173 -4.59 10.25 11.11
C GLY A 173 -4.42 8.91 11.82
N PHE A 174 -3.37 8.17 11.50
CA PHE A 174 -3.08 6.86 12.09
C PHE A 174 -1.70 6.84 12.72
N ASP A 175 -1.52 6.06 13.79
CA ASP A 175 -0.21 5.90 14.40
C ASP A 175 0.66 4.97 13.53
N PRO A 176 1.84 5.42 13.10
CA PRO A 176 2.72 4.56 12.35
C PRO A 176 3.48 3.58 13.25
N VAL A 177 3.57 2.33 12.85
CA VAL A 177 4.35 1.31 13.56
C VAL A 177 5.38 0.71 12.61
N ASP A 178 6.66 0.82 12.96
CA ASP A 178 7.73 0.15 12.22
C ASP A 178 7.63 -1.37 12.46
N ALA A 179 7.33 -2.10 11.40
CA ALA A 179 7.18 -3.56 11.42
C ALA A 179 8.45 -4.30 10.97
N GLY A 180 9.56 -3.59 10.82
CA GLY A 180 10.86 -4.19 10.48
C GLY A 180 11.15 -4.30 8.99
N PRO A 181 12.05 -5.23 8.62
CA PRO A 181 12.44 -5.43 7.23
C PRO A 181 11.34 -6.09 6.40
N LEU A 182 11.48 -6.01 5.08
CA LEU A 182 10.50 -6.59 4.16
C LEU A 182 10.39 -8.11 4.30
N SER A 183 11.47 -8.79 4.71
CA SER A 183 11.46 -10.24 5.01
C SER A 183 10.51 -10.61 6.15
N GLU A 184 10.17 -9.67 7.03
CA GLU A 184 9.23 -9.86 8.12
C GLU A 184 7.81 -9.38 7.79
N SER A 185 7.58 -8.88 6.57
CA SER A 185 6.27 -8.36 6.16
C SER A 185 5.15 -9.41 6.15
N TRP A 186 5.49 -10.70 6.20
CA TRP A 186 4.50 -11.78 6.37
C TRP A 186 3.67 -11.60 7.65
N ARG A 187 4.19 -10.89 8.66
CA ARG A 187 3.49 -10.67 9.93
C ARG A 187 2.25 -9.78 9.80
N GLN A 188 2.12 -9.07 8.69
CA GLN A 188 0.95 -8.23 8.40
C GLN A 188 0.12 -8.71 7.20
N GLN A 189 0.41 -9.90 6.67
CA GLN A 189 -0.33 -10.50 5.57
C GLN A 189 -1.73 -10.99 5.99
N PRO A 190 -2.62 -11.28 5.03
CA PRO A 190 -3.93 -11.85 5.32
C PRO A 190 -3.86 -13.08 6.24
N GLY A 191 -4.76 -13.15 7.21
CA GLY A 191 -4.82 -14.24 8.19
C GLY A 191 -3.97 -14.02 9.43
N THR A 192 -3.21 -12.93 9.51
CA THR A 192 -2.45 -12.56 10.71
C THR A 192 -3.27 -11.67 11.66
N PRO A 193 -2.88 -11.54 12.94
CA PRO A 193 -3.65 -10.77 13.92
C PRO A 193 -3.86 -9.29 13.59
N VAL A 194 -2.93 -8.68 12.84
CA VAL A 194 -3.04 -7.25 12.48
C VAL A 194 -3.84 -7.01 11.19
N TYR A 195 -4.19 -8.07 10.48
CA TYR A 195 -4.96 -7.95 9.24
C TYR A 195 -6.46 -7.92 9.54
N GLY A 196 -7.08 -6.79 9.28
CA GLY A 196 -8.52 -6.55 9.43
C GLY A 196 -8.93 -5.76 10.67
N PRO A 197 -8.61 -6.18 11.92
CA PRO A 197 -9.04 -5.43 13.08
C PRO A 197 -8.33 -4.09 13.20
N ASP A 198 -9.07 -3.08 13.66
CA ASP A 198 -8.52 -1.77 13.99
C ASP A 198 -7.92 -1.82 15.39
N LEU A 199 -6.60 -1.74 15.48
CA LEU A 199 -5.82 -1.82 16.71
C LEU A 199 -5.05 -0.53 16.94
N ASP A 200 -4.80 -0.19 18.20
CA ASP A 200 -3.84 0.86 18.56
C ASP A 200 -2.39 0.39 18.35
N ALA A 201 -1.42 1.27 18.57
CA ALA A 201 -0.02 0.96 18.34
C ALA A 201 0.46 -0.26 19.17
N ASN A 202 0.05 -0.37 20.43
CA ASN A 202 0.42 -1.53 21.27
C ASN A 202 -0.24 -2.81 20.77
N GLY A 203 -1.50 -2.74 20.32
CA GLY A 203 -2.21 -3.86 19.72
C GLY A 203 -1.55 -4.35 18.43
N VAL A 204 -1.12 -3.43 17.57
CA VAL A 204 -0.39 -3.76 16.34
C VAL A 204 0.94 -4.44 16.69
N ARG A 205 1.72 -3.91 17.62
CA ARG A 205 3.00 -4.53 18.04
C ARG A 205 2.81 -5.94 18.58
N ARG A 206 1.80 -6.15 19.43
CA ARG A 206 1.48 -7.50 19.94
C ARG A 206 1.05 -8.44 18.81
N GLY A 207 0.20 -7.97 17.91
CA GLY A 207 -0.27 -8.77 16.79
C GLY A 207 0.85 -9.18 15.84
N LEU A 208 1.81 -8.30 15.59
CA LEU A 208 3.01 -8.62 14.79
C LEU A 208 3.83 -9.72 15.45
N GLN A 209 4.00 -9.67 16.77
CA GLN A 209 4.74 -10.70 17.55
C GLN A 209 4.01 -12.04 17.56
N GLN A 210 2.68 -12.04 17.59
CA GLN A 210 1.84 -13.24 17.64
C GLN A 210 1.59 -13.88 16.28
N ALA A 211 2.01 -13.24 15.20
CA ALA A 211 1.76 -13.73 13.84
C ALA A 211 2.43 -15.10 13.61
N SER A 212 1.76 -15.94 12.84
CA SER A 212 2.26 -17.25 12.38
C SER A 212 2.48 -17.20 10.87
N LYS A 213 3.54 -17.85 10.40
CA LYS A 213 3.79 -18.03 8.96
C LYS A 213 2.83 -19.02 8.32
N GLU A 214 2.16 -19.83 9.11
CA GLU A 214 1.21 -20.80 8.60
C GLU A 214 -0.02 -20.08 8.05
N ARG A 215 -0.29 -20.27 6.75
CA ARG A 215 -1.48 -19.71 6.13
C ARG A 215 -2.72 -20.43 6.63
N ARG A 216 -3.73 -19.66 7.02
CA ARG A 216 -5.05 -20.21 7.34
C ARG A 216 -5.67 -20.86 6.09
N PRO A 217 -6.56 -21.88 6.28
CA PRO A 217 -7.15 -22.59 5.14
C PRO A 217 -7.77 -21.70 4.07
N GLU A 218 -8.46 -20.63 4.47
CA GLU A 218 -9.09 -19.67 3.55
C GLU A 218 -8.11 -18.88 2.67
N PHE A 219 -6.82 -18.88 3.03
CA PHE A 219 -5.75 -18.19 2.26
C PHE A 219 -4.78 -19.19 1.60
N ARG A 220 -5.12 -20.46 1.56
CA ARG A 220 -4.35 -21.48 0.85
C ARG A 220 -4.91 -21.66 -0.55
N ALA A 221 -4.02 -21.97 -1.51
CA ALA A 221 -4.45 -22.43 -2.82
C ALA A 221 -5.08 -23.83 -2.71
N ALA A 222 -6.08 -24.08 -3.54
CA ALA A 222 -6.69 -25.39 -3.64
C ALA A 222 -5.70 -26.42 -4.24
#